data_1aee9802c6f9e24964b19c9ce87055de
#
_entry.id   1aee9802c6f9e24964b19c9ce87055de
#
_cell.length_a   1.000
_cell.length_b   1.000
_cell.length_c   1.000
_cell.angle_alpha   90.00
_cell.angle_beta   90.00
_cell.angle_gamma   90.00
#
_symmetry.space_group_name_H-M   'P 1'
#
loop_
_entity.id
_entity.type
_entity.pdbx_description
1 polymer ?
#
loop_
_entity_poly.entity_id
_entity_poly.type
_entity_poly.pdbx_seq_one_letter_code
_entity_poly.pdbx_strand_id
1 'polypeptide(L)'
;MNHHLHAVPSPFLSLEHVSRYRQTSRLPWQKTDPASAIFHDLSLNLQQHERVGLVGASGCGKSTLLKTLLALEAPESGAVYCDGNLIKPGSVRSLLWYRRRVQYIPQDPAGSLAPRQRVADLLIEPLKRLRPDEIRHANGHYSARLSEVMDQVGLSATLLDKVAGQLSGGQAQRVALARALIVRPEFLLADEPVSGLDLPLREQIKALLQQVTEQNKMGLLMVSHDISMLAGLCDRMLVMDGGRIIEDRPTTQVLASPQQAHTAHLLQAVPALSTSGY
;
A
#
# COMPACT_ATOMS: atom_id res chain seq x y z
N MET A 1 -13.39 -9.12 41.42
CA MET A 1 -12.22 -8.96 40.54
C MET A 1 -12.71 -9.07 39.09
N ASN A 2 -13.04 -7.93 38.47
CA ASN A 2 -13.49 -7.90 37.07
C ASN A 2 -12.24 -7.86 36.15
N HIS A 3 -11.92 -8.99 35.54
CA HIS A 3 -10.98 -9.01 34.43
C HIS A 3 -11.64 -8.31 33.23
N HIS A 4 -11.32 -7.03 33.00
CA HIS A 4 -11.54 -6.41 31.71
C HIS A 4 -10.67 -7.16 30.69
N LEU A 5 -11.26 -8.09 29.98
CA LEU A 5 -10.74 -8.60 28.73
C LEU A 5 -10.68 -7.39 27.79
N HIS A 6 -9.50 -6.83 27.59
CA HIS A 6 -9.27 -5.89 26.49
C HIS A 6 -9.57 -6.65 25.20
N ALA A 7 -10.73 -6.40 24.63
CA ALA A 7 -11.07 -6.90 23.30
C ALA A 7 -9.97 -6.40 22.34
N VAL A 8 -9.23 -7.32 21.73
CA VAL A 8 -8.27 -6.98 20.66
C VAL A 8 -9.09 -6.29 19.57
N PRO A 9 -8.75 -5.06 19.18
CA PRO A 9 -9.50 -4.34 18.15
C PRO A 9 -9.57 -5.20 16.88
N SER A 10 -10.74 -5.27 16.28
CA SER A 10 -10.92 -5.99 15.00
C SER A 10 -9.98 -5.40 13.95
N PRO A 11 -9.31 -6.23 13.14
CA PRO A 11 -8.41 -5.74 12.12
C PRO A 11 -9.17 -4.94 11.04
N PHE A 12 -8.52 -3.91 10.53
CA PHE A 12 -9.07 -3.14 9.41
C PHE A 12 -9.04 -3.94 8.10
N LEU A 13 -7.91 -4.58 7.82
CA LEU A 13 -7.78 -5.56 6.73
C LEU A 13 -7.31 -6.89 7.30
N SER A 14 -7.94 -7.99 6.92
CA SER A 14 -7.49 -9.33 7.28
C SER A 14 -7.54 -10.30 6.11
N LEU A 15 -6.57 -11.20 6.12
CA LEU A 15 -6.56 -12.42 5.32
C LEU A 15 -6.69 -13.59 6.28
N GLU A 16 -7.58 -14.53 5.98
CA GLU A 16 -7.84 -15.72 6.78
C GLU A 16 -7.62 -16.96 5.93
N HIS A 17 -6.57 -17.73 6.24
CA HIS A 17 -6.23 -18.99 5.58
C HIS A 17 -6.17 -18.92 4.06
N VAL A 18 -5.64 -17.80 3.52
CA VAL A 18 -5.64 -17.50 2.10
C VAL A 18 -4.54 -18.27 1.38
N SER A 19 -4.91 -18.95 0.28
CA SER A 19 -3.96 -19.61 -0.61
C SER A 19 -4.09 -19.10 -2.03
N ARG A 20 -2.94 -18.98 -2.70
CA ARG A 20 -2.81 -18.57 -4.11
C ARG A 20 -1.80 -19.46 -4.82
N TYR A 21 -2.14 -19.87 -6.03
CA TYR A 21 -1.30 -20.72 -6.86
C TYR A 21 -0.99 -20.04 -8.19
N ARG A 22 0.15 -20.39 -8.78
CA ARG A 22 0.48 -19.94 -10.13
C ARG A 22 -0.53 -20.53 -11.11
N GLN A 23 -1.13 -19.67 -11.93
CA GLN A 23 -1.97 -20.15 -13.05
C GLN A 23 -1.04 -20.83 -14.07
N THR A 24 -1.00 -22.15 -14.05
CA THR A 24 -0.52 -22.93 -15.18
C THR A 24 -1.72 -23.18 -16.07
N SER A 25 -1.55 -23.18 -17.40
CA SER A 25 -2.60 -23.55 -18.38
C SER A 25 -3.02 -25.00 -18.10
N ARG A 26 -4.07 -25.18 -17.30
CA ARG A 26 -4.54 -26.49 -16.83
C ARG A 26 -5.94 -26.76 -17.33
N LEU A 27 -6.17 -28.03 -17.63
CA LEU A 27 -7.50 -28.51 -17.91
C LEU A 27 -8.34 -28.47 -16.61
N PRO A 28 -9.66 -28.17 -16.66
CA PRO A 28 -10.49 -27.91 -15.47
C PRO A 28 -10.51 -29.01 -14.40
N TRP A 29 -10.09 -30.24 -14.74
CA TRP A 29 -10.08 -31.41 -13.85
C TRP A 29 -8.71 -31.74 -13.22
N GLN A 30 -7.66 -30.97 -13.51
CA GLN A 30 -6.35 -31.20 -12.90
C GLN A 30 -6.29 -30.58 -11.49
N LYS A 31 -5.94 -31.41 -10.49
CA LYS A 31 -5.72 -30.93 -9.11
C LYS A 31 -4.60 -29.89 -9.07
N THR A 32 -4.75 -28.90 -8.21
CA THR A 32 -3.73 -27.88 -7.97
C THR A 32 -2.49 -28.54 -7.39
N ASP A 33 -1.34 -28.35 -8.04
CA ASP A 33 -0.07 -28.85 -7.54
C ASP A 33 0.39 -27.97 -6.36
N PRO A 34 0.58 -28.52 -5.17
CA PRO A 34 1.09 -27.77 -4.03
C PRO A 34 2.42 -27.04 -4.32
N ALA A 35 3.25 -27.61 -5.20
CA ALA A 35 4.51 -26.98 -5.62
C ALA A 35 4.32 -25.69 -6.46
N SER A 36 3.11 -25.43 -6.97
CA SER A 36 2.77 -24.19 -7.68
C SER A 36 2.25 -23.07 -6.77
N ALA A 37 2.23 -23.28 -5.45
CA ALA A 37 1.76 -22.27 -4.51
C ALA A 37 2.64 -21.03 -4.58
N ILE A 38 2.00 -19.84 -4.71
CA ILE A 38 2.63 -18.55 -4.50
C ILE A 38 2.70 -18.28 -2.99
N PHE A 39 1.57 -18.52 -2.30
CA PHE A 39 1.47 -18.64 -0.86
C PHE A 39 0.35 -19.62 -0.49
N HIS A 40 0.48 -20.26 0.66
CA HIS A 40 -0.44 -21.27 1.15
C HIS A 40 -0.75 -21.02 2.61
N ASP A 41 -2.04 -21.02 2.93
CA ASP A 41 -2.56 -20.87 4.30
C ASP A 41 -2.04 -19.59 5.00
N LEU A 42 -1.98 -18.49 4.25
CA LEU A 42 -1.49 -17.22 4.75
C LEU A 42 -2.60 -16.49 5.51
N SER A 43 -2.33 -16.15 6.76
CA SER A 43 -3.18 -15.30 7.58
C SER A 43 -2.42 -14.04 7.98
N LEU A 44 -3.08 -12.89 7.90
CA LEU A 44 -2.49 -11.60 8.20
C LEU A 44 -3.56 -10.62 8.68
N ASN A 45 -3.27 -9.87 9.74
CA ASN A 45 -4.11 -8.81 10.27
C ASN A 45 -3.37 -7.47 10.19
N LEU A 46 -4.03 -6.46 9.61
CA LEU A 46 -3.56 -5.09 9.53
C LEU A 46 -4.54 -4.18 10.27
N GLN A 47 -4.04 -3.42 11.22
CA GLN A 47 -4.88 -2.51 12.02
C GLN A 47 -5.08 -1.18 11.29
N GLN A 48 -6.19 -0.50 11.61
CA GLN A 48 -6.42 0.86 11.15
C GLN A 48 -5.34 1.79 11.69
N HIS A 49 -4.69 2.63 11.07
CA HIS A 49 -3.61 3.52 11.54
C HIS A 49 -2.23 2.87 11.74
N GLU A 50 -2.10 1.56 11.53
CA GLU A 50 -0.83 0.86 11.62
C GLU A 50 -0.01 1.07 10.34
N ARG A 51 1.28 1.35 10.48
CA ARG A 51 2.22 1.41 9.35
C ARG A 51 3.04 0.14 9.32
N VAL A 52 2.76 -0.71 8.36
CA VAL A 52 3.37 -2.04 8.20
C VAL A 52 4.27 -2.07 6.98
N GLY A 53 5.49 -2.52 7.15
CA GLY A 53 6.43 -2.80 6.06
C GLY A 53 6.40 -4.28 5.70
N LEU A 54 6.35 -4.60 4.41
CA LEU A 54 6.49 -5.96 3.90
C LEU A 54 7.74 -6.07 3.04
N VAL A 55 8.69 -6.87 3.50
CA VAL A 55 9.94 -7.18 2.77
C VAL A 55 10.02 -8.64 2.38
N GLY A 56 10.88 -8.94 1.44
CA GLY A 56 11.17 -10.30 0.99
C GLY A 56 11.81 -10.33 -0.38
N ALA A 57 12.42 -11.45 -0.75
CA ALA A 57 13.07 -11.63 -2.04
C ALA A 57 12.09 -11.42 -3.21
N SER A 58 12.64 -11.12 -4.39
CA SER A 58 11.84 -11.07 -5.62
C SER A 58 11.14 -12.41 -5.86
N GLY A 59 9.85 -12.36 -6.23
CA GLY A 59 9.07 -13.57 -6.51
C GLY A 59 8.51 -14.30 -5.28
N CYS A 60 8.73 -13.84 -4.04
CA CYS A 60 8.21 -14.52 -2.85
C CYS A 60 6.69 -14.35 -2.64
N GLY A 61 5.99 -13.54 -3.46
CA GLY A 61 4.52 -13.42 -3.42
C GLY A 61 3.97 -12.05 -3.02
N LYS A 62 4.81 -11.04 -2.71
CA LYS A 62 4.38 -9.70 -2.22
C LYS A 62 3.36 -9.02 -3.14
N SER A 63 3.64 -8.93 -4.43
CA SER A 63 2.72 -8.29 -5.40
C SER A 63 1.43 -9.09 -5.58
N THR A 64 1.48 -10.43 -5.46
CA THR A 64 0.28 -11.27 -5.46
C THR A 64 -0.56 -11.03 -4.20
N LEU A 65 0.08 -10.86 -3.04
CA LEU A 65 -0.60 -10.49 -1.80
C LEU A 65 -1.31 -9.13 -1.94
N LEU A 66 -0.62 -8.12 -2.50
CA LEU A 66 -1.26 -6.82 -2.76
C LEU A 66 -2.44 -6.92 -3.73
N LYS A 67 -2.32 -7.69 -4.82
CA LYS A 67 -3.43 -7.90 -5.77
C LYS A 67 -4.62 -8.59 -5.11
N THR A 68 -4.37 -9.52 -4.20
CA THR A 68 -5.41 -10.20 -3.42
C THR A 68 -6.10 -9.23 -2.46
N LEU A 69 -5.35 -8.40 -1.72
CA LEU A 69 -5.88 -7.33 -0.88
C LEU A 69 -6.66 -6.30 -1.68
N LEU A 70 -6.23 -5.93 -2.89
CA LEU A 70 -6.92 -5.01 -3.78
C LEU A 70 -8.18 -5.59 -4.44
N ALA A 71 -8.51 -6.85 -4.15
CA ALA A 71 -9.59 -7.59 -4.81
C ALA A 71 -9.49 -7.57 -6.36
N LEU A 72 -8.26 -7.59 -6.88
CA LEU A 72 -7.98 -7.76 -8.31
C LEU A 72 -7.97 -9.23 -8.70
N GLU A 73 -7.54 -10.09 -7.78
CA GLU A 73 -7.47 -11.53 -7.95
C GLU A 73 -8.15 -12.24 -6.77
N ALA A 74 -8.98 -13.25 -7.05
CA ALA A 74 -9.61 -14.04 -6.01
C ALA A 74 -8.61 -15.06 -5.44
N PRO A 75 -8.59 -15.30 -4.13
CA PRO A 75 -7.87 -16.43 -3.58
C PRO A 75 -8.54 -17.75 -3.99
N GLU A 76 -7.76 -18.82 -4.13
CA GLU A 76 -8.28 -20.16 -4.37
C GLU A 76 -8.88 -20.79 -3.10
N SER A 77 -8.40 -20.39 -1.92
CA SER A 77 -9.01 -20.73 -0.62
C SER A 77 -8.83 -19.61 0.37
N GLY A 78 -9.60 -19.63 1.45
CA GLY A 78 -9.61 -18.60 2.48
C GLY A 78 -10.44 -17.38 2.08
N ALA A 79 -10.31 -16.31 2.83
CA ALA A 79 -11.09 -15.10 2.64
C ALA A 79 -10.31 -13.83 3.01
N VAL A 80 -10.71 -12.71 2.41
CA VAL A 80 -10.16 -11.38 2.70
C VAL A 80 -11.29 -10.50 3.22
N TYR A 81 -11.02 -9.76 4.28
CA TYR A 81 -12.01 -8.88 4.90
C TYR A 81 -11.48 -7.45 5.05
N CYS A 82 -12.38 -6.49 4.98
CA CYS A 82 -12.14 -5.11 5.40
C CYS A 82 -13.19 -4.73 6.42
N ASP A 83 -12.75 -4.43 7.63
CA ASP A 83 -13.64 -4.06 8.75
C ASP A 83 -14.78 -5.09 8.93
N GLY A 84 -14.39 -6.38 8.94
CA GLY A 84 -15.31 -7.52 9.05
C GLY A 84 -16.14 -7.84 7.80
N ASN A 85 -16.09 -7.00 6.76
CA ASN A 85 -16.86 -7.23 5.53
C ASN A 85 -16.02 -8.01 4.51
N LEU A 86 -16.59 -9.08 3.99
CA LEU A 86 -15.93 -9.93 3.00
C LEU A 86 -15.66 -9.17 1.70
N ILE A 87 -14.41 -9.25 1.22
CA ILE A 87 -13.96 -8.67 -0.04
C ILE A 87 -13.79 -9.79 -1.07
N LYS A 88 -14.41 -9.62 -2.23
CA LYS A 88 -14.22 -10.50 -3.39
C LYS A 88 -14.06 -9.67 -4.65
N PRO A 89 -13.25 -10.12 -5.63
CA PRO A 89 -13.25 -9.51 -6.95
C PRO A 89 -14.66 -9.39 -7.50
N GLY A 90 -14.96 -8.23 -8.06
CA GLY A 90 -16.33 -7.94 -8.50
C GLY A 90 -16.42 -6.68 -9.35
N SER A 91 -17.64 -6.26 -9.60
CA SER A 91 -17.92 -5.04 -10.37
C SER A 91 -17.38 -3.79 -9.65
N VAL A 92 -17.19 -2.71 -10.42
CA VAL A 92 -16.81 -1.40 -9.85
C VAL A 92 -17.80 -0.98 -8.77
N ARG A 93 -19.11 -1.22 -8.98
CA ARG A 93 -20.18 -0.82 -8.06
C ARG A 93 -20.14 -1.62 -6.74
N SER A 94 -19.89 -2.93 -6.80
CA SER A 94 -19.83 -3.78 -5.60
C SER A 94 -18.63 -3.45 -4.70
N LEU A 95 -17.52 -2.98 -5.28
CA LEU A 95 -16.30 -2.63 -4.57
C LEU A 95 -16.15 -1.12 -4.29
N LEU A 96 -17.15 -0.32 -4.60
CA LEU A 96 -17.08 1.13 -4.43
C LEU A 96 -16.81 1.53 -2.98
N TRP A 97 -17.46 0.91 -2.02
CA TRP A 97 -17.27 1.13 -0.59
C TRP A 97 -15.85 0.82 -0.15
N TYR A 98 -15.27 -0.27 -0.65
CA TYR A 98 -13.91 -0.70 -0.35
C TYR A 98 -12.87 0.24 -0.96
N ARG A 99 -13.03 0.57 -2.24
CA ARG A 99 -12.11 1.46 -2.98
C ARG A 99 -12.12 2.90 -2.48
N ARG A 100 -13.15 3.33 -1.76
CA ARG A 100 -13.17 4.61 -1.04
C ARG A 100 -12.25 4.60 0.17
N ARG A 101 -12.15 3.46 0.85
CA ARG A 101 -11.43 3.29 2.11
C ARG A 101 -9.98 2.88 1.90
N VAL A 102 -9.71 2.11 0.85
CA VAL A 102 -8.38 1.56 0.54
C VAL A 102 -7.93 2.06 -0.83
N GLN A 103 -6.78 2.72 -0.86
CA GLN A 103 -6.17 3.23 -2.09
C GLN A 103 -4.82 2.57 -2.33
N TYR A 104 -4.37 2.63 -3.59
CA TYR A 104 -3.17 1.95 -4.04
C TYR A 104 -2.19 2.92 -4.70
N ILE A 105 -0.92 2.79 -4.34
CA ILE A 105 0.21 3.48 -4.97
C ILE A 105 1.04 2.40 -5.69
N PRO A 106 1.10 2.43 -7.03
CA PRO A 106 1.84 1.45 -7.81
C PRO A 106 3.36 1.66 -7.73
N GLN A 107 4.11 0.70 -8.25
CA GLN A 107 5.58 0.72 -8.29
C GLN A 107 6.15 1.90 -9.09
N ASP A 108 5.46 2.32 -10.16
CA ASP A 108 5.77 3.55 -10.89
C ASP A 108 4.59 4.53 -10.78
N PRO A 109 4.50 5.30 -9.66
CA PRO A 109 3.41 6.23 -9.47
C PRO A 109 3.40 7.34 -10.52
N ALA A 110 4.57 7.90 -10.87
CA ALA A 110 4.70 8.96 -11.87
C ALA A 110 4.28 8.49 -13.25
N GLY A 111 4.75 7.31 -13.68
CA GLY A 111 4.38 6.71 -14.98
C GLY A 111 2.90 6.29 -15.06
N SER A 112 2.21 6.16 -13.93
CA SER A 112 0.77 5.90 -13.88
C SER A 112 -0.10 7.11 -14.24
N LEU A 113 0.47 8.30 -14.37
CA LEU A 113 -0.23 9.52 -14.76
C LEU A 113 -0.33 9.62 -16.28
N ALA A 114 -1.53 9.88 -16.80
CA ALA A 114 -1.71 10.12 -18.23
C ALA A 114 -1.01 11.44 -18.64
N PRO A 115 0.04 11.43 -19.48
CA PRO A 115 0.92 12.57 -19.67
C PRO A 115 0.25 13.79 -20.33
N ARG A 116 -0.84 13.57 -21.05
CA ARG A 116 -1.61 14.62 -21.74
C ARG A 116 -2.79 15.16 -20.93
N GLN A 117 -3.07 14.57 -19.76
CA GLN A 117 -4.14 15.07 -18.88
C GLN A 117 -3.62 16.16 -17.95
N ARG A 118 -4.48 17.14 -17.66
CA ARG A 118 -4.18 18.18 -16.65
C ARG A 118 -4.16 17.56 -15.25
N VAL A 119 -3.34 18.10 -14.39
CA VAL A 119 -3.24 17.67 -12.98
C VAL A 119 -4.61 17.73 -12.31
N ALA A 120 -5.35 18.83 -12.50
CA ALA A 120 -6.70 18.97 -11.95
C ALA A 120 -7.62 17.80 -12.37
N ASP A 121 -7.60 17.40 -13.64
CA ASP A 121 -8.45 16.34 -14.18
C ASP A 121 -8.06 14.98 -13.58
N LEU A 122 -6.75 14.70 -13.47
CA LEU A 122 -6.20 13.50 -12.84
C LEU A 122 -6.63 13.37 -11.37
N LEU A 123 -6.71 14.48 -10.65
CA LEU A 123 -7.12 14.49 -9.24
C LEU A 123 -8.64 14.42 -9.08
N ILE A 124 -9.42 15.03 -9.98
CA ILE A 124 -10.90 15.00 -9.91
C ILE A 124 -11.46 13.64 -10.32
N GLU A 125 -10.78 12.89 -11.21
CA GLU A 125 -11.30 11.62 -11.72
C GLU A 125 -11.62 10.59 -10.61
N PRO A 126 -10.75 10.33 -9.62
CA PRO A 126 -11.08 9.46 -8.48
C PRO A 126 -12.29 9.94 -7.69
N LEU A 127 -12.45 11.24 -7.47
CA LEU A 127 -13.61 11.78 -6.80
C LEU A 127 -14.90 11.50 -7.58
N LYS A 128 -14.89 11.73 -8.89
CA LYS A 128 -16.05 11.46 -9.77
C LYS A 128 -16.47 9.99 -9.70
N ARG A 129 -15.50 9.09 -9.67
CA ARG A 129 -15.76 7.65 -9.66
C ARG A 129 -16.14 7.10 -8.30
N LEU A 130 -15.44 7.56 -7.25
CA LEU A 130 -15.54 6.96 -5.93
C LEU A 130 -16.44 7.76 -4.99
N ARG A 131 -16.62 9.09 -5.18
CA ARG A 131 -17.41 9.97 -4.32
C ARG A 131 -18.38 10.85 -5.13
N PRO A 132 -19.22 10.27 -6.01
CA PRO A 132 -20.11 11.05 -6.89
C PRO A 132 -21.14 11.87 -6.10
N ASP A 133 -21.45 11.47 -4.88
CA ASP A 133 -22.40 12.20 -4.03
C ASP A 133 -21.78 13.51 -3.51
N GLU A 134 -20.52 13.48 -3.08
CA GLU A 134 -19.78 14.68 -2.67
C GLU A 134 -19.71 15.70 -3.82
N ILE A 135 -19.53 15.21 -5.03
CA ILE A 135 -19.48 16.02 -6.25
C ILE A 135 -20.80 16.73 -6.53
N ARG A 136 -21.92 16.03 -6.40
CA ARG A 136 -23.26 16.59 -6.60
C ARG A 136 -23.57 17.69 -5.59
N HIS A 137 -23.22 17.48 -4.32
CA HIS A 137 -23.43 18.47 -3.26
C HIS A 137 -22.53 19.71 -3.40
N ALA A 138 -21.33 19.53 -3.95
CA ALA A 138 -20.39 20.63 -4.14
C ALA A 138 -20.68 21.52 -5.37
N ASN A 139 -21.78 21.28 -6.13
CA ASN A 139 -22.12 21.99 -7.37
C ASN A 139 -20.93 22.15 -8.34
N GLY A 140 -20.03 21.14 -8.39
CA GLY A 140 -18.82 21.18 -9.21
C GLY A 140 -17.66 22.00 -8.64
N HIS A 141 -17.77 22.55 -7.43
CA HIS A 141 -16.68 23.32 -6.78
C HIS A 141 -15.68 22.41 -6.07
N TYR A 142 -14.66 21.95 -6.79
CA TYR A 142 -13.57 21.12 -6.23
C TYR A 142 -12.35 21.91 -5.79
N SER A 143 -12.33 23.22 -6.01
CA SER A 143 -11.14 24.03 -5.83
C SER A 143 -10.54 23.89 -4.43
N ALA A 144 -11.36 23.93 -3.40
CA ALA A 144 -10.91 23.76 -2.00
C ALA A 144 -10.28 22.37 -1.78
N ARG A 145 -10.90 21.31 -2.32
CA ARG A 145 -10.42 19.94 -2.17
C ARG A 145 -9.12 19.69 -2.94
N LEU A 146 -9.02 20.29 -4.14
CA LEU A 146 -7.81 20.25 -4.94
C LEU A 146 -6.67 21.00 -4.24
N SER A 147 -6.94 22.21 -3.72
CA SER A 147 -5.95 22.98 -2.97
C SER A 147 -5.49 22.20 -1.74
N GLU A 148 -6.41 21.70 -0.93
CA GLU A 148 -6.09 20.91 0.28
C GLU A 148 -5.14 19.72 -0.03
N VAL A 149 -5.43 18.93 -1.05
CA VAL A 149 -4.60 17.76 -1.37
C VAL A 149 -3.25 18.18 -1.97
N MET A 150 -3.19 19.25 -2.75
CA MET A 150 -1.92 19.80 -3.26
C MET A 150 -1.03 20.29 -2.11
N ASP A 151 -1.61 20.98 -1.13
CA ASP A 151 -0.90 21.42 0.06
C ASP A 151 -0.39 20.24 0.90
N GLN A 152 -1.21 19.18 1.07
CA GLN A 152 -0.81 17.97 1.78
C GLN A 152 0.44 17.30 1.17
N VAL A 153 0.60 17.37 -0.15
CA VAL A 153 1.78 16.81 -0.82
C VAL A 153 2.87 17.84 -1.10
N GLY A 154 2.74 19.06 -0.57
CA GLY A 154 3.73 20.12 -0.70
C GLY A 154 3.89 20.63 -2.13
N LEU A 155 2.81 20.73 -2.89
CA LEU A 155 2.78 21.25 -4.26
C LEU A 155 1.93 22.51 -4.37
N SER A 156 2.39 23.47 -5.18
CA SER A 156 1.60 24.67 -5.49
C SER A 156 0.36 24.33 -6.32
N ALA A 157 -0.77 24.95 -5.98
CA ALA A 157 -2.01 24.85 -6.74
C ALA A 157 -1.86 25.34 -8.20
N THR A 158 -0.85 26.15 -8.52
CA THR A 158 -0.55 26.57 -9.90
C THR A 158 -0.22 25.41 -10.84
N LEU A 159 0.18 24.25 -10.29
CA LEU A 159 0.42 23.05 -11.09
C LEU A 159 -0.87 22.38 -11.58
N LEU A 160 -2.03 22.70 -11.00
CA LEU A 160 -3.32 22.12 -11.41
C LEU A 160 -3.63 22.34 -12.90
N ASP A 161 -3.15 23.44 -13.46
CA ASP A 161 -3.37 23.79 -14.86
C ASP A 161 -2.38 23.14 -15.83
N LYS A 162 -1.28 22.58 -15.33
CA LYS A 162 -0.28 21.90 -16.16
C LYS A 162 -0.76 20.48 -16.54
N VAL A 163 -0.26 19.99 -17.66
CA VAL A 163 -0.39 18.58 -18.02
C VAL A 163 0.70 17.76 -17.31
N ALA A 164 0.39 16.49 -16.99
CA ALA A 164 1.31 15.64 -16.23
C ALA A 164 2.70 15.50 -16.87
N GLY A 165 2.77 15.48 -18.19
CA GLY A 165 4.04 15.41 -18.93
C GLY A 165 4.95 16.65 -18.79
N GLN A 166 4.49 17.74 -18.18
CA GLN A 166 5.27 18.95 -17.90
C GLN A 166 5.82 18.97 -16.46
N LEU A 167 5.50 17.97 -15.65
CA LEU A 167 5.95 17.87 -14.28
C LEU A 167 7.38 17.32 -14.20
N SER A 168 8.16 17.79 -13.22
CA SER A 168 9.38 17.06 -12.83
C SER A 168 9.04 15.69 -12.24
N GLY A 169 9.99 14.76 -12.22
CA GLY A 169 9.78 13.43 -11.64
C GLY A 169 9.23 13.48 -10.21
N GLY A 170 9.81 14.31 -9.34
CA GLY A 170 9.32 14.49 -7.97
C GLY A 170 7.93 15.12 -7.89
N GLN A 171 7.59 16.07 -8.79
CA GLN A 171 6.24 16.62 -8.87
C GLN A 171 5.23 15.57 -9.31
N ALA A 172 5.56 14.77 -10.34
CA ALA A 172 4.70 13.69 -10.83
C ALA A 172 4.45 12.64 -9.73
N GLN A 173 5.48 12.28 -8.98
CA GLN A 173 5.39 11.35 -7.85
C GLN A 173 4.41 11.88 -6.78
N ARG A 174 4.54 13.15 -6.40
CA ARG A 174 3.65 13.80 -5.42
C ARG A 174 2.23 13.97 -5.94
N VAL A 175 2.02 14.23 -7.22
CA VAL A 175 0.70 14.26 -7.86
C VAL A 175 0.05 12.88 -7.86
N ALA A 176 0.81 11.82 -8.11
CA ALA A 176 0.29 10.46 -8.02
C ALA A 176 -0.13 10.08 -6.59
N LEU A 177 0.63 10.53 -5.58
CA LEU A 177 0.22 10.40 -4.18
C LEU A 177 -1.04 11.23 -3.88
N ALA A 178 -1.11 12.49 -4.32
CA ALA A 178 -2.28 13.35 -4.19
C ALA A 178 -3.54 12.69 -4.78
N ARG A 179 -3.40 12.02 -5.93
CA ARG A 179 -4.48 11.28 -6.58
C ARG A 179 -5.05 10.15 -5.71
N ALA A 180 -4.21 9.48 -4.93
CA ALA A 180 -4.67 8.49 -3.97
C ALA A 180 -5.31 9.14 -2.73
N LEU A 181 -4.76 10.25 -2.25
CA LEU A 181 -5.21 10.93 -1.03
C LEU A 181 -6.51 11.73 -1.21
N ILE A 182 -6.84 12.15 -2.42
CA ILE A 182 -7.96 13.06 -2.66
C ILE A 182 -9.31 12.48 -2.24
N VAL A 183 -9.46 11.17 -2.23
CA VAL A 183 -10.67 10.47 -1.77
C VAL A 183 -10.72 10.26 -0.26
N ARG A 184 -9.72 10.75 0.51
CA ARG A 184 -9.57 10.54 1.96
C ARG A 184 -9.66 9.07 2.33
N PRO A 185 -8.71 8.24 1.90
CA PRO A 185 -8.69 6.83 2.25
C PRO A 185 -8.36 6.64 3.74
N GLU A 186 -8.75 5.49 4.28
CA GLU A 186 -8.40 5.04 5.62
C GLU A 186 -7.13 4.19 5.62
N PHE A 187 -6.76 3.64 4.45
CA PHE A 187 -5.60 2.77 4.31
C PHE A 187 -4.94 2.91 2.93
N LEU A 188 -3.61 2.92 2.89
CA LEU A 188 -2.81 2.88 1.67
C LEU A 188 -2.10 1.53 1.52
N LEU A 189 -2.18 0.97 0.32
CA LEU A 189 -1.36 -0.13 -0.14
C LEU A 189 -0.33 0.43 -1.11
N ALA A 190 0.96 0.37 -0.81
CA ALA A 190 2.03 0.95 -1.61
C ALA A 190 3.00 -0.14 -2.07
N ASP A 191 3.13 -0.32 -3.38
CA ASP A 191 4.03 -1.31 -4.00
C ASP A 191 5.30 -0.61 -4.48
N GLU A 192 6.37 -0.70 -3.69
CA GLU A 192 7.69 -0.14 -4.00
C GLU A 192 7.66 1.33 -4.52
N PRO A 193 6.94 2.25 -3.85
CA PRO A 193 6.61 3.57 -4.40
C PRO A 193 7.79 4.50 -4.63
N VAL A 194 8.99 4.10 -4.20
CA VAL A 194 10.24 4.85 -4.31
C VAL A 194 11.30 4.11 -5.12
N SER A 195 10.94 2.99 -5.73
CA SER A 195 11.86 2.22 -6.58
C SER A 195 12.32 3.07 -7.78
N GLY A 196 13.62 3.03 -8.07
CA GLY A 196 14.20 3.81 -9.17
C GLY A 196 14.42 5.31 -8.91
N LEU A 197 14.05 5.83 -7.72
CA LEU A 197 14.33 7.21 -7.33
C LEU A 197 15.74 7.35 -6.77
N ASP A 198 16.34 8.53 -6.91
CA ASP A 198 17.59 8.89 -6.22
C ASP A 198 17.36 9.04 -4.70
N LEU A 199 18.44 8.99 -3.92
CA LEU A 199 18.37 9.03 -2.46
C LEU A 199 17.66 10.29 -1.91
N PRO A 200 17.95 11.53 -2.39
CA PRO A 200 17.25 12.70 -1.90
C PRO A 200 15.74 12.66 -2.11
N LEU A 201 15.30 12.19 -3.27
CA LEU A 201 13.87 12.09 -3.58
C LEU A 201 13.20 10.96 -2.79
N ARG A 202 13.90 9.83 -2.57
CA ARG A 202 13.42 8.74 -1.69
C ARG A 202 13.12 9.26 -0.29
N GLU A 203 14.05 9.97 0.33
CA GLU A 203 13.86 10.52 1.68
C GLU A 203 12.71 11.55 1.72
N GLN A 204 12.55 12.36 0.69
CA GLN A 204 11.43 13.30 0.61
C GLN A 204 10.09 12.58 0.51
N ILE A 205 9.97 11.51 -0.29
CA ILE A 205 8.73 10.73 -0.42
C ILE A 205 8.45 9.94 0.86
N LYS A 206 9.49 9.39 1.50
CA LYS A 206 9.37 8.73 2.81
C LYS A 206 8.81 9.68 3.86
N ALA A 207 9.41 10.86 4.02
CA ALA A 207 8.94 11.88 4.96
C ALA A 207 7.49 12.31 4.65
N LEU A 208 7.16 12.46 3.36
CA LEU A 208 5.80 12.79 2.93
C LEU A 208 4.80 11.68 3.28
N LEU A 209 5.12 10.40 3.03
CA LEU A 209 4.28 9.27 3.41
C LEU A 209 4.07 9.22 4.92
N GLN A 210 5.12 9.44 5.70
CA GLN A 210 5.02 9.52 7.15
C GLN A 210 4.07 10.64 7.57
N GLN A 211 4.29 11.86 7.07
CA GLN A 211 3.46 13.03 7.38
C GLN A 211 1.99 12.79 7.06
N VAL A 212 1.67 12.31 5.84
CA VAL A 212 0.26 12.15 5.42
C VAL A 212 -0.44 11.02 6.16
N THR A 213 0.27 9.93 6.51
CA THR A 213 -0.32 8.83 7.29
C THR A 213 -0.61 9.26 8.73
N GLU A 214 0.28 10.02 9.35
CA GLU A 214 0.09 10.56 10.70
C GLU A 214 -1.03 11.62 10.75
N GLN A 215 -1.00 12.61 9.86
CA GLN A 215 -1.99 13.68 9.82
C GLN A 215 -3.41 13.17 9.55
N ASN A 216 -3.55 12.19 8.66
CA ASN A 216 -4.85 11.64 8.30
C ASN A 216 -5.25 10.42 9.16
N LYS A 217 -4.43 10.01 10.12
CA LYS A 217 -4.62 8.79 10.93
C LYS A 217 -4.90 7.59 10.03
N MET A 218 -4.10 7.42 9.00
CA MET A 218 -4.30 6.45 7.93
C MET A 218 -3.34 5.29 8.10
N GLY A 219 -3.82 4.05 7.90
CA GLY A 219 -2.96 2.88 7.86
C GLY A 219 -2.15 2.80 6.55
N LEU A 220 -1.04 2.08 6.59
CA LEU A 220 -0.14 1.86 5.46
C LEU A 220 0.37 0.42 5.45
N LEU A 221 0.25 -0.26 4.31
CA LEU A 221 1.10 -1.42 4.01
C LEU A 221 2.04 -1.03 2.87
N MET A 222 3.32 -0.92 3.18
CA MET A 222 4.36 -0.60 2.22
C MET A 222 5.19 -1.83 1.88
N VAL A 223 5.15 -2.24 0.63
CA VAL A 223 6.04 -3.27 0.08
C VAL A 223 7.34 -2.61 -0.36
N SER A 224 8.46 -3.17 0.04
CA SER A 224 9.78 -2.73 -0.41
C SER A 224 10.74 -3.91 -0.41
N HIS A 225 11.72 -3.88 -1.30
CA HIS A 225 12.92 -4.74 -1.22
C HIS A 225 14.04 -4.03 -0.44
N ASP A 226 13.90 -2.74 -0.18
CA ASP A 226 14.84 -1.93 0.59
C ASP A 226 14.33 -1.74 2.02
N ILE A 227 14.94 -2.48 2.96
CA ILE A 227 14.59 -2.43 4.38
C ILE A 227 14.84 -1.03 4.97
N SER A 228 15.84 -0.29 4.46
CA SER A 228 16.16 1.05 4.96
C SER A 228 15.00 2.03 4.81
N MET A 229 14.19 1.83 3.75
CA MET A 229 13.00 2.63 3.51
C MET A 229 11.90 2.39 4.55
N LEU A 230 11.79 1.17 5.06
CA LEU A 230 10.80 0.82 6.07
C LEU A 230 11.22 1.24 7.48
N ALA A 231 12.54 1.31 7.70
CA ALA A 231 13.09 1.80 8.94
C ALA A 231 12.68 3.27 9.16
N GLY A 232 12.07 3.55 10.33
CA GLY A 232 11.57 4.88 10.69
C GLY A 232 10.25 5.32 10.01
N LEU A 233 9.76 4.58 9.00
CA LEU A 233 8.43 4.81 8.43
C LEU A 233 7.39 3.82 8.99
N CYS A 234 7.75 2.54 9.09
CA CYS A 234 6.85 1.48 9.49
C CYS A 234 7.11 1.04 10.94
N ASP A 235 6.05 0.89 11.72
CA ASP A 235 6.11 0.49 13.12
C ASP A 235 6.30 -1.02 13.26
N ARG A 236 5.74 -1.79 12.33
CA ARG A 236 5.79 -3.26 12.26
C ARG A 236 6.35 -3.71 10.91
N MET A 237 7.13 -4.77 10.94
CA MET A 237 7.76 -5.35 9.76
C MET A 237 7.37 -6.81 9.60
N LEU A 238 6.92 -7.14 8.40
CA LEU A 238 6.66 -8.48 7.92
C LEU A 238 7.79 -8.89 6.99
N VAL A 239 8.35 -10.06 7.21
CA VAL A 239 9.31 -10.65 6.27
C VAL A 239 8.66 -11.84 5.60
N MET A 240 8.62 -11.81 4.27
CA MET A 240 8.01 -12.85 3.46
C MET A 240 9.09 -13.64 2.71
N ASP A 241 9.04 -14.97 2.86
CA ASP A 241 9.89 -15.90 2.13
C ASP A 241 9.11 -17.14 1.74
N GLY A 242 9.33 -17.66 0.52
CA GLY A 242 8.68 -18.87 0.02
C GLY A 242 7.15 -18.87 0.17
N GLY A 243 6.50 -17.71 0.04
CA GLY A 243 5.05 -17.59 0.19
C GLY A 243 4.52 -17.62 1.64
N ARG A 244 5.39 -17.43 2.63
CA ARG A 244 5.04 -17.40 4.06
C ARG A 244 5.55 -16.13 4.71
N ILE A 245 4.84 -15.64 5.72
CA ILE A 245 5.38 -14.64 6.64
C ILE A 245 6.25 -15.38 7.65
N ILE A 246 7.55 -15.15 7.59
CA ILE A 246 8.54 -15.81 8.45
C ILE A 246 8.93 -14.97 9.66
N GLU A 247 8.74 -13.65 9.60
CA GLU A 247 8.82 -12.74 10.74
C GLU A 247 7.68 -11.73 10.68
N ASP A 248 7.14 -11.40 11.86
CA ASP A 248 6.07 -10.42 12.06
C ASP A 248 6.27 -9.80 13.45
N ARG A 249 6.98 -8.66 13.49
CA ARG A 249 7.38 -8.03 14.74
C ARG A 249 7.58 -6.51 14.57
N PRO A 250 7.70 -5.75 15.68
CA PRO A 250 8.12 -4.35 15.64
C PRO A 250 9.38 -4.17 14.79
N THR A 251 9.38 -3.18 13.91
CA THR A 251 10.47 -2.91 12.97
C THR A 251 11.82 -2.81 13.66
N THR A 252 11.87 -2.12 14.78
CA THR A 252 13.10 -1.96 15.59
C THR A 252 13.67 -3.29 16.07
N GLN A 253 12.81 -4.25 16.42
CA GLN A 253 13.25 -5.58 16.86
C GLN A 253 13.76 -6.43 15.70
N VAL A 254 13.10 -6.38 14.53
CA VAL A 254 13.54 -7.11 13.34
C VAL A 254 14.93 -6.61 12.91
N LEU A 255 15.13 -5.28 12.93
CA LEU A 255 16.40 -4.67 12.55
C LEU A 255 17.53 -4.99 13.54
N ALA A 256 17.26 -4.97 14.85
CA ALA A 256 18.27 -5.18 15.89
C ALA A 256 18.62 -6.67 16.09
N SER A 257 17.63 -7.56 15.93
CA SER A 257 17.77 -8.99 16.24
C SER A 257 16.85 -9.84 15.33
N PRO A 258 17.23 -10.04 14.06
CA PRO A 258 16.49 -10.90 13.14
C PRO A 258 16.47 -12.34 13.69
N GLN A 259 15.30 -12.98 13.69
CA GLN A 259 15.14 -14.34 14.20
C GLN A 259 15.33 -15.40 13.12
N GLN A 260 15.19 -15.00 11.86
CA GLN A 260 15.31 -15.91 10.71
C GLN A 260 16.59 -15.63 9.94
N ALA A 261 17.28 -16.70 9.51
CA ALA A 261 18.50 -16.57 8.71
C ALA A 261 18.27 -15.78 7.42
N HIS A 262 17.12 -15.96 6.78
CA HIS A 262 16.74 -15.21 5.58
C HIS A 262 16.64 -13.70 5.87
N THR A 263 16.03 -13.31 6.98
CA THR A 263 15.94 -11.90 7.42
C THR A 263 17.34 -11.33 7.66
N ALA A 264 18.22 -12.08 8.33
CA ALA A 264 19.60 -11.66 8.54
C ALA A 264 20.34 -11.43 7.22
N HIS A 265 20.16 -12.29 6.23
CA HIS A 265 20.74 -12.11 4.89
C HIS A 265 20.18 -10.88 4.17
N LEU A 266 18.89 -10.63 4.26
CA LEU A 266 18.28 -9.42 3.68
C LEU A 266 18.84 -8.14 4.30
N LEU A 267 19.08 -8.13 5.62
CA LEU A 267 19.67 -7.00 6.33
C LEU A 267 21.14 -6.78 5.93
N GLN A 268 21.92 -7.84 5.75
CA GLN A 268 23.32 -7.76 5.32
C GLN A 268 23.47 -7.25 3.88
N ALA A 269 22.49 -7.49 3.02
CA ALA A 269 22.49 -7.01 1.63
C ALA A 269 22.23 -5.49 1.52
N VAL A 270 21.70 -4.85 2.57
CA VAL A 270 21.59 -3.39 2.64
C VAL A 270 22.96 -2.82 2.96
N PRO A 271 23.53 -1.92 2.12
CA PRO A 271 24.77 -1.23 2.47
C PRO A 271 24.61 -0.64 3.88
N ALA A 272 25.53 -0.95 4.78
CA ALA A 272 25.45 -0.58 6.19
C ALA A 272 25.03 0.87 6.28
N LEU A 273 23.89 1.13 6.94
CA LEU A 273 23.56 2.45 7.43
C LEU A 273 24.77 2.79 8.31
N SER A 274 25.62 3.67 7.79
CA SER A 274 26.78 4.15 8.54
C SER A 274 26.26 4.64 9.89
N THR A 275 26.49 3.88 10.94
CA THR A 275 26.40 4.30 12.32
C THR A 275 27.48 5.37 12.51
N SER A 276 27.24 6.56 11.95
CA SER A 276 27.91 7.78 12.33
C SER A 276 27.24 8.22 13.62
N GLY A 277 27.97 8.06 14.69
CA GLY A 277 27.56 8.29 16.04
C GLY A 277 26.86 9.64 16.29
N TYR A 278 26.03 9.59 17.31
CA TYR A 278 25.96 10.62 18.33
C TYR A 278 25.77 9.91 19.68
#